data_53a7a0c953a2e5a881acb484392127e2
#
_entry.id   53a7a0c953a2e5a881acb484392127e2
#
_cell.length_a   1.000
_cell.length_b   1.000
_cell.length_c   1.000
_cell.angle_alpha   90.00
_cell.angle_beta   90.00
_cell.angle_gamma   90.00
#
_symmetry.space_group_name_H-M   'P 1'
#
loop_
_entity.id
_entity.type
_entity.pdbx_description
1 polymer ?
#
loop_
_entity_poly.entity_id
_entity_poly.type
_entity_poly.pdbx_seq_one_letter_code
_entity_poly.pdbx_strand_id
1 'polypeptide(L)'
;MTIIELFQKLLRFKSITPNDDGAFDFIEEYLGQEWKCIKVDMEGVKNRFFYKKFNENPQHLCFAGHIDVVPTGKNWEIDPFAADVIDGVITARGAQDMKSGDAAFLYACKNATNFDGTLSILLTSDEEGEGTYGTIKMLEHLRDINFIPNYAVVAEPTCEEVFGDAIKVGRRGSINGYITIKGKQGHAAYPEKCINPVHNFASVLPKIAGINLDNGDEYFAPSKLVITDIRGGMEVTNVTPNELKIMFNVRNSTNTTKESVESFINENLKGLDYEFRTTQGSFPFVTNKESKVVKAMENSIKEVLGVTTKHSTHGGTSDARYFGAFSIEAIEFGVINDTIHSVGERTTVKEVEGLTKVFEDLIGKF
;
A
#
# COMPACT_ATOMS: atom_id res chain seq x y z
N MET A 1 -9.08 23.18 -18.07
CA MET A 1 -8.60 23.01 -16.68
C MET A 1 -7.12 22.64 -16.77
N THR A 2 -6.24 23.39 -16.11
CA THR A 2 -4.82 23.03 -15.98
C THR A 2 -4.64 21.88 -15.00
N ILE A 3 -3.46 21.25 -14.97
CA ILE A 3 -3.16 20.20 -14.01
C ILE A 3 -3.28 20.69 -12.55
N ILE A 4 -2.83 21.90 -12.27
CA ILE A 4 -2.91 22.44 -10.90
C ILE A 4 -4.36 22.74 -10.50
N GLU A 5 -5.18 23.26 -11.40
CA GLU A 5 -6.63 23.43 -11.14
C GLU A 5 -7.33 22.10 -10.88
N LEU A 6 -6.97 21.04 -11.63
CA LEU A 6 -7.49 19.69 -11.41
C LEU A 6 -7.08 19.17 -10.02
N PHE A 7 -5.80 19.28 -9.70
CA PHE A 7 -5.27 18.85 -8.40
C PHE A 7 -5.93 19.58 -7.23
N GLN A 8 -6.03 20.92 -7.29
CA GLN A 8 -6.74 21.71 -6.28
C GLN A 8 -8.21 21.30 -6.15
N LYS A 9 -8.86 20.97 -7.27
CA LYS A 9 -10.25 20.50 -7.25
C LYS A 9 -10.40 19.16 -6.53
N LEU A 10 -9.48 18.21 -6.79
CA LEU A 10 -9.48 16.91 -6.11
C LEU A 10 -9.21 17.06 -4.61
N LEU A 11 -8.27 17.93 -4.22
CA LEU A 11 -7.95 18.18 -2.81
C LEU A 11 -9.11 18.77 -2.02
N ARG A 12 -9.98 19.56 -2.66
CA ARG A 12 -11.14 20.19 -2.01
C ARG A 12 -12.27 19.23 -1.69
N PHE A 13 -12.27 18.02 -2.24
CA PHE A 13 -13.19 16.97 -1.80
C PHE A 13 -12.72 16.43 -0.44
N LYS A 14 -13.62 16.51 0.55
CA LYS A 14 -13.39 16.01 1.93
C LYS A 14 -13.62 14.50 2.01
N SER A 15 -12.98 13.78 1.16
CA SER A 15 -13.14 12.35 0.94
C SER A 15 -12.43 11.52 2.02
N ILE A 16 -12.77 11.76 3.29
CA ILE A 16 -12.27 10.94 4.40
C ILE A 16 -12.84 9.54 4.27
N THR A 17 -11.95 8.53 4.29
CA THR A 17 -12.29 7.12 4.06
C THR A 17 -13.53 6.68 4.86
N PRO A 18 -14.48 5.94 4.29
CA PRO A 18 -14.58 5.47 2.90
C PRO A 18 -15.39 6.41 1.98
N ASN A 19 -15.59 7.68 2.32
CA ASN A 19 -16.38 8.62 1.55
C ASN A 19 -15.61 9.20 0.36
N ASP A 20 -16.33 9.45 -0.74
CA ASP A 20 -15.76 10.10 -1.94
C ASP A 20 -16.10 11.60 -2.04
N ASP A 21 -17.03 12.10 -1.23
CA ASP A 21 -17.50 13.50 -1.21
C ASP A 21 -17.87 14.06 -2.61
N GLY A 22 -18.29 13.19 -3.54
CA GLY A 22 -18.63 13.56 -4.92
C GLY A 22 -17.42 13.61 -5.88
N ALA A 23 -16.24 13.20 -5.46
CA ALA A 23 -15.06 13.18 -6.32
C ALA A 23 -15.24 12.29 -7.54
N PHE A 24 -15.89 11.13 -7.41
CA PHE A 24 -16.10 10.22 -8.54
C PHE A 24 -17.02 10.81 -9.62
N ASP A 25 -18.08 11.51 -9.24
CA ASP A 25 -18.98 12.16 -10.20
C ASP A 25 -18.22 13.26 -10.96
N PHE A 26 -17.42 14.04 -10.26
CA PHE A 26 -16.54 15.04 -10.89
C PHE A 26 -15.52 14.39 -11.84
N ILE A 27 -14.89 13.28 -11.48
CA ILE A 27 -13.90 12.59 -12.33
C ILE A 27 -14.57 12.03 -13.58
N GLU A 28 -15.77 11.44 -13.45
CA GLU A 28 -16.56 10.93 -14.59
C GLU A 28 -16.91 12.08 -15.57
N GLU A 29 -17.34 13.23 -15.06
CA GLU A 29 -17.60 14.44 -15.86
C GLU A 29 -16.30 14.97 -16.51
N TYR A 30 -15.21 15.02 -15.74
CA TYR A 30 -13.91 15.49 -16.21
C TYR A 30 -13.37 14.64 -17.37
N LEU A 31 -13.41 13.32 -17.27
CA LEU A 31 -12.95 12.41 -18.34
C LEU A 31 -13.83 12.49 -19.58
N GLY A 32 -15.14 12.65 -19.41
CA GLY A 32 -16.12 12.82 -20.47
C GLY A 32 -16.51 11.51 -21.16
N GLN A 33 -17.35 11.63 -22.20
CA GLN A 33 -18.07 10.49 -22.81
C GLN A 33 -17.19 9.48 -23.57
N GLU A 34 -15.96 9.83 -23.89
CA GLU A 34 -15.02 8.91 -24.54
C GLU A 34 -14.50 7.83 -23.59
N TRP A 35 -14.58 8.06 -22.28
CA TRP A 35 -14.21 7.13 -21.24
C TRP A 35 -15.44 6.38 -20.75
N LYS A 36 -15.38 5.05 -20.81
CA LYS A 36 -16.41 4.19 -20.21
C LYS A 36 -16.09 3.96 -18.76
N CYS A 37 -17.12 3.75 -17.92
CA CYS A 37 -16.97 3.52 -16.47
C CYS A 37 -17.63 2.21 -16.05
N ILE A 38 -16.88 1.35 -15.38
CA ILE A 38 -17.41 0.21 -14.61
C ILE A 38 -17.45 0.62 -13.15
N LYS A 39 -18.59 0.40 -12.49
CA LYS A 39 -18.84 0.79 -11.09
C LYS A 39 -19.03 -0.48 -10.26
N VAL A 40 -18.27 -0.62 -9.17
CA VAL A 40 -18.40 -1.72 -8.21
C VAL A 40 -18.46 -1.11 -6.81
N ASP A 41 -19.66 -0.97 -6.28
CA ASP A 41 -19.90 -0.39 -4.96
C ASP A 41 -20.28 -1.48 -3.97
N MET A 42 -19.68 -1.50 -2.79
CA MET A 42 -19.90 -2.52 -1.77
C MET A 42 -19.66 -1.95 -0.37
N GLU A 43 -20.61 -2.16 0.56
CA GLU A 43 -20.52 -1.75 1.99
C GLU A 43 -20.13 -0.28 2.21
N GLY A 44 -20.63 0.61 1.33
CA GLY A 44 -20.34 2.05 1.38
C GLY A 44 -19.07 2.48 0.67
N VAL A 45 -18.22 1.54 0.27
CA VAL A 45 -17.02 1.79 -0.55
C VAL A 45 -17.43 1.89 -2.02
N LYS A 46 -16.88 2.87 -2.70
CA LYS A 46 -17.08 3.06 -4.14
C LYS A 46 -15.79 2.77 -4.90
N ASN A 47 -15.92 2.00 -5.99
CA ASN A 47 -14.81 1.73 -6.90
C ASN A 47 -15.23 2.12 -8.32
N ARG A 48 -14.32 2.74 -9.05
CA ARG A 48 -14.52 3.18 -10.43
C ARG A 48 -13.37 2.69 -11.31
N PHE A 49 -13.73 2.06 -12.40
CA PHE A 49 -12.78 1.67 -13.42
C PHE A 49 -13.14 2.36 -14.73
N PHE A 50 -12.42 3.43 -15.02
CA PHE A 50 -12.57 4.18 -16.27
C PHE A 50 -11.64 3.57 -17.31
N TYR A 51 -12.10 3.45 -18.56
CA TYR A 51 -11.27 2.96 -19.65
C TYR A 51 -11.63 3.56 -21.00
N LYS A 52 -10.61 3.69 -21.84
CA LYS A 52 -10.70 4.08 -23.24
C LYS A 52 -9.90 3.11 -24.09
N LYS A 53 -10.57 2.48 -25.05
CA LYS A 53 -9.97 1.57 -26.02
C LYS A 53 -9.63 2.37 -27.28
N PHE A 54 -8.35 2.43 -27.61
CA PHE A 54 -7.88 3.17 -28.79
C PHE A 54 -7.88 2.29 -30.05
N ASN A 55 -7.56 1.00 -29.90
CA ASN A 55 -7.58 -0.01 -30.96
C ASN A 55 -7.76 -1.41 -30.37
N GLU A 56 -7.66 -2.46 -31.22
CA GLU A 56 -7.86 -3.86 -30.84
C GLU A 56 -6.58 -4.56 -30.31
N ASN A 57 -5.45 -3.83 -30.14
CA ASN A 57 -4.27 -4.42 -29.52
C ASN A 57 -4.61 -4.87 -28.08
N PRO A 58 -4.24 -6.09 -27.66
CA PRO A 58 -4.55 -6.60 -26.33
C PRO A 58 -3.76 -5.91 -25.19
N GLN A 59 -2.81 -5.03 -25.52
CA GLN A 59 -2.06 -4.27 -24.53
C GLN A 59 -2.99 -3.40 -23.68
N HIS A 60 -2.86 -3.49 -22.37
CA HIS A 60 -3.71 -2.77 -21.44
C HIS A 60 -2.87 -2.20 -20.27
N LEU A 61 -2.71 -0.89 -20.25
CA LEU A 61 -2.06 -0.14 -19.17
C LEU A 61 -3.12 0.49 -18.27
N CYS A 62 -3.01 0.25 -16.96
CA CYS A 62 -3.87 0.81 -15.92
C CYS A 62 -3.08 1.77 -15.04
N PHE A 63 -3.57 2.99 -14.86
CA PHE A 63 -3.18 3.82 -13.73
C PHE A 63 -4.12 3.54 -12.58
N ALA A 64 -3.59 3.49 -11.36
CA ALA A 64 -4.41 3.19 -10.19
C ALA A 64 -4.09 4.10 -9.01
N GLY A 65 -5.09 4.35 -8.20
CA GLY A 65 -4.99 5.19 -7.01
C GLY A 65 -6.21 5.15 -6.13
N HIS A 66 -6.23 6.01 -5.13
CA HIS A 66 -7.36 6.18 -4.23
C HIS A 66 -7.71 7.65 -4.04
N ILE A 67 -9.01 7.92 -3.98
CA ILE A 67 -9.50 9.29 -3.78
C ILE A 67 -9.77 9.60 -2.32
N ASP A 68 -9.82 8.59 -1.48
CA ASP A 68 -10.01 8.74 -0.04
C ASP A 68 -8.71 9.20 0.65
N VAL A 69 -8.85 9.72 1.83
CA VAL A 69 -7.75 10.23 2.65
C VAL A 69 -7.98 9.87 4.11
N VAL A 70 -6.89 9.74 4.89
CA VAL A 70 -6.98 9.59 6.35
C VAL A 70 -7.63 10.82 7.00
N PRO A 71 -8.19 10.71 8.21
CA PRO A 71 -8.65 11.85 8.99
C PRO A 71 -7.57 12.93 9.12
N THR A 72 -7.98 14.18 9.06
CA THR A 72 -7.04 15.32 9.08
C THR A 72 -6.25 15.43 10.39
N GLY A 73 -6.82 14.99 11.50
CA GLY A 73 -6.25 15.24 12.83
C GLY A 73 -6.52 16.68 13.29
N LYS A 74 -5.73 17.12 14.28
CA LYS A 74 -5.85 18.45 14.90
C LYS A 74 -4.59 19.28 14.61
N ASN A 75 -4.66 20.57 14.90
CA ASN A 75 -3.53 21.52 14.85
C ASN A 75 -3.04 21.88 13.43
N TRP A 76 -3.91 21.84 12.43
CA TRP A 76 -3.60 22.45 11.14
C TRP A 76 -3.61 23.99 11.27
N GLU A 77 -2.62 24.65 10.68
CA GLU A 77 -2.54 26.12 10.64
C GLU A 77 -3.48 26.71 9.60
N ILE A 78 -3.88 25.92 8.60
CA ILE A 78 -4.81 26.28 7.53
C ILE A 78 -5.90 25.21 7.41
N ASP A 79 -6.99 25.47 6.69
CA ASP A 79 -7.98 24.44 6.37
C ASP A 79 -7.30 23.32 5.54
N PRO A 80 -7.28 22.07 6.01
CA PRO A 80 -6.63 20.94 5.32
C PRO A 80 -7.21 20.63 3.94
N PHE A 81 -8.31 21.27 3.55
CA PHE A 81 -8.96 21.12 2.23
C PHE A 81 -9.00 22.43 1.43
N ALA A 82 -8.33 23.47 1.86
CA ALA A 82 -8.28 24.75 1.10
C ALA A 82 -7.56 24.57 -0.24
N ALA A 83 -6.46 23.83 -0.24
CA ALA A 83 -5.65 23.56 -1.41
C ALA A 83 -5.12 24.82 -2.13
N ASP A 84 -4.76 25.83 -1.37
CA ASP A 84 -4.19 27.05 -1.92
C ASP A 84 -2.72 26.83 -2.31
N VAL A 85 -2.28 27.49 -3.39
CA VAL A 85 -0.88 27.52 -3.80
C VAL A 85 -0.21 28.72 -3.13
N ILE A 86 0.76 28.48 -2.27
CA ILE A 86 1.56 29.51 -1.61
C ILE A 86 3.04 29.23 -1.92
N ASP A 87 3.71 30.14 -2.57
CA ASP A 87 5.14 30.04 -2.95
C ASP A 87 5.48 28.72 -3.69
N GLY A 88 4.56 28.24 -4.53
CA GLY A 88 4.73 27.00 -5.30
C GLY A 88 4.50 25.72 -4.50
N VAL A 89 4.04 25.82 -3.25
CA VAL A 89 3.68 24.68 -2.38
C VAL A 89 2.17 24.61 -2.24
N ILE A 90 1.64 23.39 -2.23
CA ILE A 90 0.23 23.11 -1.94
C ILE A 90 0.17 22.27 -0.67
N THR A 91 -0.39 22.83 0.39
CA THR A 91 -0.57 22.16 1.69
C THR A 91 -2.03 21.77 1.83
N ALA A 92 -2.28 20.47 1.86
CA ALA A 92 -3.62 19.90 2.06
C ALA A 92 -3.53 18.42 2.42
N ARG A 93 -4.55 17.87 3.08
CA ARG A 93 -4.70 16.42 3.28
C ARG A 93 -4.91 15.74 1.93
N GLY A 94 -4.14 14.67 1.65
CA GLY A 94 -4.11 13.98 0.36
C GLY A 94 -3.20 14.65 -0.68
N ALA A 95 -2.42 15.68 -0.30
CA ALA A 95 -1.54 16.35 -1.25
C ALA A 95 -0.41 15.45 -1.74
N GLN A 96 0.15 14.61 -0.85
CA GLN A 96 1.11 13.57 -1.23
C GLN A 96 0.42 12.23 -1.45
N ASP A 97 -0.47 11.84 -0.55
CA ASP A 97 -1.09 10.53 -0.48
C ASP A 97 -2.61 10.61 -0.77
N MET A 98 -3.03 10.31 -2.02
CA MET A 98 -2.20 10.29 -3.23
C MET A 98 -2.81 11.12 -4.36
N LYS A 99 -3.62 12.16 -4.02
CA LYS A 99 -4.36 12.97 -5.02
C LYS A 99 -3.45 13.73 -6.01
N SER A 100 -2.16 13.95 -5.68
CA SER A 100 -1.17 14.45 -6.64
C SER A 100 -0.97 13.47 -7.80
N GLY A 101 -0.87 12.19 -7.46
CA GLY A 101 -0.80 11.09 -8.42
C GLY A 101 -2.09 10.97 -9.24
N ASP A 102 -3.24 11.00 -8.55
CA ASP A 102 -4.55 10.95 -9.21
C ASP A 102 -4.71 12.09 -10.22
N ALA A 103 -4.39 13.30 -9.85
CA ALA A 103 -4.46 14.44 -10.76
C ALA A 103 -3.54 14.26 -11.97
N ALA A 104 -2.30 13.81 -11.75
CA ALA A 104 -1.31 13.63 -12.79
C ALA A 104 -1.75 12.59 -13.83
N PHE A 105 -2.17 11.40 -13.41
CA PHE A 105 -2.58 10.38 -14.38
C PHE A 105 -3.95 10.69 -15.02
N LEU A 106 -4.89 11.27 -14.28
CA LEU A 106 -6.17 11.71 -14.86
C LEU A 106 -5.94 12.73 -15.97
N TYR A 107 -5.04 13.68 -15.75
CA TYR A 107 -4.69 14.68 -16.77
C TYR A 107 -3.99 14.05 -17.97
N ALA A 108 -2.98 13.22 -17.74
CA ALA A 108 -2.23 12.55 -18.80
C ALA A 108 -3.12 11.62 -19.64
N CYS A 109 -3.94 10.78 -19.01
CA CYS A 109 -4.86 9.87 -19.68
C CYS A 109 -5.92 10.62 -20.50
N LYS A 110 -6.53 11.67 -19.94
CA LYS A 110 -7.53 12.47 -20.66
C LYS A 110 -6.98 13.09 -21.93
N ASN A 111 -5.73 13.57 -21.89
CA ASN A 111 -5.08 14.25 -23.01
C ASN A 111 -4.41 13.28 -23.98
N ALA A 112 -4.36 11.98 -23.69
CA ALA A 112 -3.83 10.97 -24.58
C ALA A 112 -4.68 10.89 -25.87
N THR A 113 -4.04 11.20 -27.00
CA THR A 113 -4.68 11.15 -28.32
C THR A 113 -4.38 9.88 -29.09
N ASN A 114 -3.33 9.17 -28.70
CA ASN A 114 -2.89 7.92 -29.27
C ASN A 114 -2.38 6.98 -28.18
N PHE A 115 -2.72 5.70 -28.31
CA PHE A 115 -2.22 4.60 -27.48
C PHE A 115 -2.42 3.28 -28.22
N ASP A 116 -1.44 2.37 -28.12
CA ASP A 116 -1.58 1.08 -28.80
C ASP A 116 -2.25 0.06 -27.85
N GLY A 117 -3.59 0.12 -27.76
CA GLY A 117 -4.38 -0.78 -26.92
C GLY A 117 -5.44 -0.07 -26.09
N THR A 118 -5.51 -0.41 -24.79
CA THR A 118 -6.47 0.12 -23.80
C THR A 118 -5.73 0.88 -22.71
N LEU A 119 -6.13 2.13 -22.45
CA LEU A 119 -5.79 2.85 -21.22
C LEU A 119 -6.94 2.73 -20.24
N SER A 120 -6.63 2.53 -18.98
CA SER A 120 -7.61 2.52 -17.89
C SER A 120 -7.12 3.22 -16.63
N ILE A 121 -8.08 3.57 -15.79
CA ILE A 121 -7.87 4.23 -14.50
C ILE A 121 -8.74 3.51 -13.49
N LEU A 122 -8.13 2.91 -12.46
CA LEU A 122 -8.82 2.30 -11.33
C LEU A 122 -8.69 3.20 -10.11
N LEU A 123 -9.82 3.61 -9.55
CA LEU A 123 -9.87 4.43 -8.33
C LEU A 123 -10.79 3.80 -7.29
N THR A 124 -10.34 3.79 -6.04
CA THR A 124 -11.09 3.31 -4.88
C THR A 124 -11.31 4.42 -3.85
N SER A 125 -12.23 4.20 -2.93
CA SER A 125 -12.44 5.01 -1.72
C SER A 125 -12.15 4.25 -0.42
N ASP A 126 -11.31 3.18 -0.44
CA ASP A 126 -11.04 2.30 0.70
C ASP A 126 -9.57 1.83 0.78
N GLU A 127 -8.62 2.64 0.29
CA GLU A 127 -7.20 2.30 0.48
C GLU A 127 -6.75 2.62 1.89
N GLU A 128 -7.14 3.78 2.41
CA GLU A 128 -6.81 4.30 3.74
C GLU A 128 -7.69 3.69 4.86
N GLY A 129 -8.60 2.81 4.49
CA GLY A 129 -9.47 2.07 5.38
C GLY A 129 -8.99 0.62 5.59
N GLU A 130 -9.96 -0.32 5.58
CA GLU A 130 -9.67 -1.74 5.74
C GLU A 130 -9.16 -2.39 4.44
N GLY A 131 -9.36 -1.76 3.29
CA GLY A 131 -8.98 -2.27 1.96
C GLY A 131 -9.74 -3.55 1.54
N THR A 132 -10.85 -3.86 2.21
CA THR A 132 -11.57 -5.12 2.01
C THR A 132 -12.53 -5.04 0.82
N TYR A 133 -13.11 -3.88 0.60
CA TYR A 133 -14.14 -3.65 -0.42
C TYR A 133 -13.67 -2.72 -1.56
N GLY A 134 -12.39 -2.33 -1.54
CA GLY A 134 -11.75 -1.44 -2.50
C GLY A 134 -11.25 -2.13 -3.77
N THR A 135 -10.04 -1.82 -4.18
CA THR A 135 -9.37 -2.26 -5.40
C THR A 135 -9.47 -3.76 -5.67
N ILE A 136 -9.39 -4.60 -4.61
CA ILE A 136 -9.52 -6.05 -4.75
C ILE A 136 -10.87 -6.45 -5.38
N LYS A 137 -11.98 -5.80 -5.00
CA LYS A 137 -13.31 -6.12 -5.53
C LYS A 137 -13.48 -5.69 -6.98
N MET A 138 -12.87 -4.60 -7.37
CA MET A 138 -12.83 -4.20 -8.78
C MET A 138 -12.02 -5.21 -9.59
N LEU A 139 -10.84 -5.63 -9.13
CA LEU A 139 -10.01 -6.61 -9.82
C LEU A 139 -10.68 -7.99 -9.93
N GLU A 140 -11.39 -8.44 -8.89
CA GLU A 140 -12.22 -9.65 -8.94
C GLU A 140 -13.27 -9.55 -10.06
N HIS A 141 -14.00 -8.43 -10.12
CA HIS A 141 -14.99 -8.17 -11.17
C HIS A 141 -14.37 -8.14 -12.56
N LEU A 142 -13.24 -7.45 -12.74
CA LEU A 142 -12.54 -7.36 -14.02
C LEU A 142 -12.04 -8.73 -14.50
N ARG A 143 -11.56 -9.59 -13.59
CA ARG A 143 -11.20 -10.98 -13.87
C ARG A 143 -12.41 -11.77 -14.38
N ASP A 144 -13.55 -11.64 -13.70
CA ASP A 144 -14.76 -12.40 -14.02
C ASP A 144 -15.34 -12.05 -15.40
N ILE A 145 -15.11 -10.81 -15.87
CA ILE A 145 -15.47 -10.37 -17.23
C ILE A 145 -14.30 -10.46 -18.25
N ASN A 146 -13.16 -11.06 -17.89
CA ASN A 146 -11.95 -11.16 -18.71
C ASN A 146 -11.43 -9.81 -19.22
N PHE A 147 -11.38 -8.80 -18.36
CA PHE A 147 -10.93 -7.45 -18.71
C PHE A 147 -9.84 -6.92 -17.77
N ILE A 148 -8.96 -7.81 -17.29
CA ILE A 148 -7.82 -7.46 -16.43
C ILE A 148 -6.73 -6.76 -17.25
N PRO A 149 -6.12 -5.66 -16.72
CA PRO A 149 -4.96 -5.02 -17.34
C PRO A 149 -3.72 -5.93 -17.30
N ASN A 150 -2.78 -5.70 -18.24
CA ASN A 150 -1.47 -6.37 -18.23
C ASN A 150 -0.49 -5.68 -17.29
N TYR A 151 -0.55 -4.34 -17.25
CA TYR A 151 0.37 -3.46 -16.54
C TYR A 151 -0.39 -2.49 -15.66
N ALA A 152 0.16 -2.17 -14.50
CA ALA A 152 -0.40 -1.15 -13.61
C ALA A 152 0.69 -0.19 -13.08
N VAL A 153 0.32 1.08 -12.97
CA VAL A 153 1.10 2.11 -12.28
C VAL A 153 0.22 2.68 -11.16
N VAL A 154 0.61 2.43 -9.92
CA VAL A 154 -0.06 3.02 -8.75
C VAL A 154 0.68 4.30 -8.39
N ALA A 155 -0.03 5.42 -8.34
CA ALA A 155 0.63 6.72 -8.25
C ALA A 155 0.90 7.17 -6.80
N GLU A 156 1.28 6.22 -5.94
CA GLU A 156 1.68 6.42 -4.55
C GLU A 156 2.97 7.25 -4.42
N PRO A 157 3.15 8.02 -3.35
CA PRO A 157 4.38 8.76 -3.09
C PRO A 157 5.54 7.79 -2.82
N THR A 158 6.50 7.75 -3.72
CA THR A 158 7.60 6.78 -3.70
C THR A 158 8.98 7.39 -3.55
N CYS A 159 9.13 8.66 -3.96
CA CYS A 159 10.43 9.33 -3.95
C CYS A 159 10.87 9.68 -2.53
N GLU A 160 12.17 9.65 -2.27
CA GLU A 160 12.73 9.76 -0.92
C GLU A 160 13.36 11.14 -0.67
N GLU A 161 14.38 11.53 -1.42
CA GLU A 161 15.10 12.80 -1.26
C GLU A 161 14.94 13.73 -2.45
N VAL A 162 14.88 13.15 -3.65
CA VAL A 162 14.76 13.87 -4.91
C VAL A 162 13.62 13.30 -5.72
N PHE A 163 12.76 14.17 -6.24
CA PHE A 163 11.67 13.72 -7.10
C PHE A 163 12.22 12.96 -8.32
N GLY A 164 11.78 11.72 -8.49
CA GLY A 164 12.24 10.79 -9.51
C GLY A 164 13.30 9.77 -9.03
N ASP A 165 13.78 9.85 -7.78
CA ASP A 165 14.88 9.02 -7.30
C ASP A 165 14.51 7.57 -7.00
N ALA A 166 13.24 7.23 -6.85
CA ALA A 166 12.81 5.86 -6.54
C ALA A 166 11.46 5.49 -7.17
N ILE A 167 11.39 4.27 -7.72
CA ILE A 167 10.16 3.55 -8.03
C ILE A 167 10.02 2.34 -7.10
N LYS A 168 8.80 1.97 -6.75
CA LYS A 168 8.57 0.71 -6.04
C LYS A 168 8.23 -0.37 -7.06
N VAL A 169 9.06 -1.41 -7.11
CA VAL A 169 8.86 -2.58 -7.99
C VAL A 169 8.24 -3.76 -7.25
N GLY A 170 7.92 -3.59 -5.97
CA GLY A 170 7.31 -4.60 -5.13
C GLY A 170 7.09 -4.11 -3.71
N ARG A 171 6.36 -4.87 -2.93
CA ARG A 171 6.12 -4.62 -1.50
C ARG A 171 6.22 -5.92 -0.72
N ARG A 172 6.71 -5.82 0.53
CA ARG A 172 6.69 -6.93 1.47
C ARG A 172 5.25 -7.21 1.91
N GLY A 173 4.96 -8.48 2.16
CA GLY A 173 3.74 -8.86 2.83
C GLY A 173 3.77 -8.58 4.33
N SER A 174 2.69 -8.93 5.02
CA SER A 174 2.57 -8.81 6.46
C SER A 174 1.85 -10.04 7.04
N ILE A 175 2.52 -10.75 7.92
CA ILE A 175 1.97 -11.89 8.65
C ILE A 175 1.95 -11.53 10.14
N ASN A 176 0.77 -11.60 10.77
CA ASN A 176 0.62 -11.41 12.21
C ASN A 176 0.49 -12.76 12.89
N GLY A 177 1.17 -12.95 14.01
CA GLY A 177 1.09 -14.15 14.83
C GLY A 177 0.66 -13.84 16.25
N TYR A 178 -0.12 -14.77 16.82
CA TYR A 178 -0.67 -14.69 18.15
C TYR A 178 -0.43 -16.04 18.86
N ILE A 179 0.39 -16.01 19.90
CA ILE A 179 0.72 -17.20 20.71
C ILE A 179 0.18 -17.00 22.12
N THR A 180 -0.45 -18.01 22.66
CA THR A 180 -0.82 -18.08 24.10
C THR A 180 -0.19 -19.32 24.69
N ILE A 181 0.81 -19.14 25.56
CA ILE A 181 1.39 -20.24 26.33
C ILE A 181 0.55 -20.45 27.57
N LYS A 182 0.04 -21.68 27.76
CA LYS A 182 -0.76 -22.07 28.91
C LYS A 182 0.11 -22.35 30.10
N GLY A 183 -0.39 -22.01 31.29
CA GLY A 183 0.23 -22.28 32.56
C GLY A 183 -0.79 -22.66 33.61
N LYS A 184 -0.33 -22.67 34.86
CA LYS A 184 -1.18 -22.86 36.03
C LYS A 184 -0.77 -21.83 37.06
N GLN A 185 -1.66 -20.91 37.38
CA GLN A 185 -1.48 -19.89 38.39
C GLN A 185 -1.20 -20.51 39.78
N GLY A 186 -0.33 -19.89 40.52
CA GLY A 186 -0.05 -20.30 41.92
C GLY A 186 0.76 -19.22 42.66
N HIS A 187 0.99 -19.52 43.95
CA HIS A 187 1.76 -18.62 44.80
C HIS A 187 3.27 -18.80 44.54
N ALA A 188 3.99 -17.71 44.33
CA ALA A 188 5.41 -17.74 43.96
C ALA A 188 6.32 -18.45 44.98
N ALA A 189 5.90 -18.56 46.24
CA ALA A 189 6.61 -19.34 47.28
C ALA A 189 6.48 -20.87 47.12
N TYR A 190 5.59 -21.35 46.25
CA TYR A 190 5.36 -22.78 45.97
C TYR A 190 5.44 -23.09 44.49
N PRO A 191 6.61 -22.87 43.86
CA PRO A 191 6.75 -23.01 42.40
C PRO A 191 6.42 -24.43 41.87
N GLU A 192 6.57 -25.45 42.71
CA GLU A 192 6.24 -26.84 42.36
C GLU A 192 4.72 -27.10 42.25
N LYS A 193 3.86 -26.19 42.69
CA LYS A 193 2.39 -26.30 42.62
C LYS A 193 1.79 -25.53 41.44
N CYS A 194 2.61 -24.82 40.72
CA CYS A 194 2.19 -24.02 39.55
C CYS A 194 2.96 -24.41 38.30
N ILE A 195 2.50 -23.91 37.18
CA ILE A 195 3.20 -23.99 35.87
C ILE A 195 3.36 -22.54 35.40
N ASN A 196 4.58 -22.03 35.45
CA ASN A 196 4.81 -20.65 35.05
C ASN A 196 5.08 -20.58 33.53
N PRO A 197 4.15 -20.04 32.73
CA PRO A 197 4.29 -19.98 31.27
C PRO A 197 5.45 -19.06 30.85
N VAL A 198 5.85 -18.08 31.66
CA VAL A 198 6.99 -17.21 31.38
C VAL A 198 8.30 -18.03 31.43
N HIS A 199 8.45 -18.88 32.46
CA HIS A 199 9.63 -19.76 32.59
C HIS A 199 9.68 -20.78 31.45
N ASN A 200 8.54 -21.34 31.05
CA ASN A 200 8.47 -22.30 29.91
C ASN A 200 8.83 -21.62 28.60
N PHE A 201 8.39 -20.38 28.38
CA PHE A 201 8.67 -19.63 27.15
C PHE A 201 10.10 -19.06 27.13
N ALA A 202 10.77 -18.91 28.26
CA ALA A 202 12.11 -18.34 28.34
C ALA A 202 13.16 -19.09 27.46
N SER A 203 13.01 -20.39 27.26
CA SER A 203 13.87 -21.19 26.39
C SER A 203 13.56 -21.04 24.89
N VAL A 204 12.39 -20.53 24.56
CA VAL A 204 11.91 -20.31 23.18
C VAL A 204 12.20 -18.90 22.70
N LEU A 205 12.07 -17.92 23.56
CA LEU A 205 12.22 -16.50 23.21
C LEU A 205 13.49 -16.19 22.40
N PRO A 206 14.70 -16.65 22.77
CA PRO A 206 15.92 -16.39 21.99
C PRO A 206 15.94 -17.02 20.60
N LYS A 207 15.10 -18.03 20.37
CA LYS A 207 15.04 -18.76 19.10
C LYS A 207 14.12 -18.10 18.08
N ILE A 208 13.21 -17.23 18.52
CA ILE A 208 12.22 -16.60 17.67
C ILE A 208 12.34 -15.07 17.62
N ALA A 209 12.81 -14.43 18.68
CA ALA A 209 12.86 -12.97 18.77
C ALA A 209 13.93 -12.39 17.84
N GLY A 210 13.49 -11.59 16.86
CA GLY A 210 14.40 -10.90 15.95
C GLY A 210 15.12 -11.80 14.93
N ILE A 211 14.66 -13.03 14.77
CA ILE A 211 15.26 -14.01 13.84
C ILE A 211 14.88 -13.69 12.39
N ASN A 212 15.84 -13.85 11.48
CA ASN A 212 15.58 -13.86 10.04
C ASN A 212 15.03 -15.25 9.65
N LEU A 213 13.92 -15.25 8.92
CA LEU A 213 13.25 -16.48 8.45
C LEU A 213 13.69 -16.91 7.06
N ASP A 214 14.33 -16.00 6.33
CA ASP A 214 15.00 -16.22 5.04
C ASP A 214 16.28 -15.39 4.93
N ASN A 215 16.98 -15.50 3.82
CA ASN A 215 18.22 -14.75 3.57
C ASN A 215 18.00 -13.47 2.76
N GLY A 216 16.75 -13.16 2.39
CA GLY A 216 16.44 -12.11 1.43
C GLY A 216 16.87 -12.50 0.00
N ASP A 217 16.76 -11.55 -0.92
CA ASP A 217 17.17 -11.66 -2.31
C ASP A 217 17.54 -10.30 -2.90
N GLU A 218 17.62 -10.18 -4.23
CA GLU A 218 17.96 -8.91 -4.89
C GLU A 218 16.89 -7.82 -4.71
N TYR A 219 15.65 -8.20 -4.32
CA TYR A 219 14.52 -7.28 -4.16
C TYR A 219 14.19 -7.03 -2.68
N PHE A 220 14.38 -8.01 -1.82
CA PHE A 220 13.91 -7.98 -0.44
C PHE A 220 15.03 -8.23 0.56
N ALA A 221 15.09 -7.40 1.60
CA ALA A 221 15.83 -7.75 2.80
C ALA A 221 15.21 -9.00 3.47
N PRO A 222 15.96 -9.75 4.30
CA PRO A 222 15.46 -10.91 5.01
C PRO A 222 14.16 -10.65 5.77
N SER A 223 13.21 -11.59 5.68
CA SER A 223 11.98 -11.58 6.47
C SER A 223 12.33 -11.81 7.93
N LYS A 224 12.02 -10.82 8.77
CA LYS A 224 12.36 -10.85 10.20
C LYS A 224 11.11 -11.00 11.06
N LEU A 225 11.15 -11.91 12.03
CA LEU A 225 10.11 -12.03 13.05
C LEU A 225 10.37 -10.98 14.14
N VAL A 226 9.40 -10.07 14.29
CA VAL A 226 9.46 -9.00 15.30
C VAL A 226 8.36 -9.20 16.31
N ILE A 227 8.73 -9.46 17.57
CA ILE A 227 7.76 -9.51 18.67
C ILE A 227 7.28 -8.09 18.95
N THR A 228 5.96 -7.90 18.92
CA THR A 228 5.32 -6.59 19.09
C THR A 228 4.69 -6.40 20.46
N ASP A 229 4.37 -7.50 21.14
CA ASP A 229 3.77 -7.43 22.47
C ASP A 229 4.01 -8.74 23.25
N ILE A 230 4.23 -8.63 24.57
CA ILE A 230 4.26 -9.75 25.51
C ILE A 230 3.49 -9.34 26.77
N ARG A 231 2.47 -10.11 27.14
CA ARG A 231 1.63 -9.85 28.30
C ARG A 231 1.36 -11.11 29.11
N GLY A 232 1.51 -10.99 30.43
CA GLY A 232 1.16 -12.03 31.39
C GLY A 232 1.20 -11.50 32.83
N GLY A 233 0.49 -12.18 33.73
CA GLY A 233 0.44 -11.80 35.15
C GLY A 233 -0.62 -10.74 35.48
N MET A 234 -0.59 -10.27 36.73
CA MET A 234 -1.56 -9.35 37.34
C MET A 234 -0.87 -8.18 38.06
N GLU A 235 0.39 -7.88 37.70
CA GLU A 235 1.20 -6.82 38.32
C GLU A 235 1.38 -6.97 39.84
N VAL A 236 1.43 -8.23 40.35
CA VAL A 236 1.70 -8.57 41.74
C VAL A 236 2.93 -9.47 41.81
N THR A 237 3.68 -9.37 42.90
CA THR A 237 4.99 -10.04 43.04
C THR A 237 4.90 -11.50 43.53
N ASN A 238 3.77 -11.92 44.07
CA ASN A 238 3.61 -13.20 44.74
C ASN A 238 2.69 -14.20 44.04
N VAL A 239 2.25 -13.91 42.82
CA VAL A 239 1.37 -14.78 42.02
C VAL A 239 1.98 -15.01 40.62
N THR A 240 2.12 -16.27 40.21
CA THR A 240 2.54 -16.63 38.86
C THR A 240 1.35 -16.55 37.89
N PRO A 241 1.56 -16.16 36.58
CA PRO A 241 0.50 -16.08 35.64
C PRO A 241 -0.06 -17.48 35.25
N ASN A 242 -1.32 -17.51 34.79
CA ASN A 242 -1.92 -18.73 34.23
C ASN A 242 -1.73 -18.82 32.70
N GLU A 243 -1.35 -17.72 32.07
CA GLU A 243 -1.06 -17.66 30.62
C GLU A 243 -0.05 -16.55 30.33
N LEU A 244 0.65 -16.70 29.19
CA LEU A 244 1.50 -15.67 28.58
C LEU A 244 1.07 -15.48 27.14
N LYS A 245 0.68 -14.26 26.77
CA LYS A 245 0.29 -13.87 25.41
C LYS A 245 1.45 -13.17 24.73
N ILE A 246 1.75 -13.58 23.50
CA ILE A 246 2.79 -12.99 22.67
C ILE A 246 2.16 -12.64 21.31
N MET A 247 2.44 -11.44 20.82
CA MET A 247 2.12 -11.03 19.47
C MET A 247 3.42 -10.77 18.70
N PHE A 248 3.42 -11.12 17.42
CA PHE A 248 4.53 -10.80 16.52
C PHE A 248 4.03 -10.42 15.14
N ASN A 249 4.87 -9.71 14.40
CA ASN A 249 4.67 -9.40 12.98
C ASN A 249 5.91 -9.86 12.19
N VAL A 250 5.65 -10.35 10.98
CA VAL A 250 6.68 -10.63 9.97
C VAL A 250 6.37 -9.82 8.73
N ARG A 251 7.27 -8.90 8.37
CA ARG A 251 7.25 -8.26 7.06
C ARG A 251 7.95 -9.23 6.09
N ASN A 252 7.15 -10.07 5.44
CA ASN A 252 7.67 -11.18 4.66
C ASN A 252 7.99 -10.80 3.20
N SER A 253 9.09 -11.40 2.71
CA SER A 253 9.43 -11.46 1.28
C SER A 253 8.59 -12.50 0.56
N THR A 254 8.79 -12.65 -0.75
CA THR A 254 8.22 -13.76 -1.54
C THR A 254 8.78 -15.13 -1.14
N ASN A 255 9.91 -15.18 -0.43
CA ASN A 255 10.57 -16.41 0.01
C ASN A 255 10.01 -16.94 1.34
N THR A 256 9.25 -16.14 2.09
CA THR A 256 8.65 -16.52 3.38
C THR A 256 7.13 -16.50 3.27
N THR A 257 6.49 -17.64 3.45
CA THR A 257 5.03 -17.80 3.43
C THR A 257 4.47 -17.90 4.85
N LYS A 258 3.15 -17.73 4.96
CA LYS A 258 2.43 -17.92 6.24
C LYS A 258 2.65 -19.34 6.78
N GLU A 259 2.60 -20.34 5.92
CA GLU A 259 2.78 -21.76 6.25
C GLU A 259 4.20 -22.04 6.75
N SER A 260 5.22 -21.38 6.17
CA SER A 260 6.61 -21.52 6.64
C SER A 260 6.79 -20.89 8.03
N VAL A 261 6.14 -19.75 8.29
CA VAL A 261 6.14 -19.11 9.62
C VAL A 261 5.42 -19.99 10.65
N GLU A 262 4.27 -20.56 10.28
CA GLU A 262 3.52 -21.47 11.14
C GLU A 262 4.34 -22.71 11.50
N SER A 263 5.00 -23.31 10.52
CA SER A 263 5.88 -24.46 10.73
C SER A 263 7.05 -24.14 11.65
N PHE A 264 7.71 -23.00 11.43
CA PHE A 264 8.83 -22.52 12.25
C PHE A 264 8.41 -22.29 13.71
N ILE A 265 7.27 -21.65 13.95
CA ILE A 265 6.77 -21.37 15.30
C ILE A 265 6.36 -22.67 16.00
N ASN A 266 5.61 -23.55 15.33
CA ASN A 266 5.19 -24.82 15.92
C ASN A 266 6.37 -25.72 16.31
N GLU A 267 7.45 -25.75 15.50
CA GLU A 267 8.67 -26.49 15.83
C GLU A 267 9.35 -25.95 17.10
N ASN A 268 9.42 -24.62 17.26
CA ASN A 268 10.04 -24.00 18.43
C ASN A 268 9.17 -24.08 19.69
N LEU A 269 7.85 -24.19 19.55
CA LEU A 269 6.92 -24.34 20.69
C LEU A 269 6.69 -25.81 21.08
N LYS A 270 7.29 -26.77 20.38
CA LYS A 270 7.13 -28.21 20.65
C LYS A 270 7.45 -28.57 22.10
N GLY A 271 6.49 -29.25 22.75
CA GLY A 271 6.58 -29.65 24.15
C GLY A 271 5.99 -28.64 25.13
N LEU A 272 5.54 -27.48 24.68
CA LEU A 272 4.75 -26.54 25.50
C LEU A 272 3.25 -26.81 25.31
N ASP A 273 2.45 -26.40 26.28
CA ASP A 273 0.98 -26.28 26.14
C ASP A 273 0.66 -24.88 25.62
N TYR A 274 0.15 -24.77 24.39
CA TYR A 274 -0.05 -23.49 23.73
C TYR A 274 -1.23 -23.48 22.75
N GLU A 275 -1.72 -22.28 22.48
CA GLU A 275 -2.55 -21.95 21.32
C GLU A 275 -1.78 -21.03 20.39
N PHE A 276 -1.88 -21.26 19.08
CA PHE A 276 -1.21 -20.43 18.08
C PHE A 276 -2.11 -20.22 16.87
N ARG A 277 -2.13 -18.99 16.38
CA ARG A 277 -2.80 -18.63 15.12
C ARG A 277 -2.03 -17.53 14.40
N THR A 278 -2.18 -17.48 13.10
CA THR A 278 -1.66 -16.42 12.24
C THR A 278 -2.76 -15.81 11.37
N THR A 279 -2.51 -14.60 10.90
CA THR A 279 -3.31 -13.95 9.86
C THR A 279 -2.38 -13.34 8.82
N GLN A 280 -2.74 -13.47 7.53
CA GLN A 280 -2.07 -12.78 6.44
C GLN A 280 -2.73 -11.42 6.28
N GLY A 281 -2.03 -10.34 6.61
CA GLY A 281 -2.52 -8.98 6.43
C GLY A 281 -2.36 -8.49 5.00
N SER A 282 -1.21 -8.81 4.36
CA SER A 282 -0.96 -8.55 2.95
C SER A 282 -0.01 -9.58 2.37
N PHE A 283 -0.16 -9.89 1.07
CA PHE A 283 0.79 -10.73 0.35
C PHE A 283 1.93 -9.91 -0.23
N PRO A 284 3.16 -10.44 -0.27
CA PRO A 284 4.25 -9.80 -0.97
C PRO A 284 4.05 -9.93 -2.48
N PHE A 285 4.53 -8.93 -3.22
CA PHE A 285 4.65 -9.02 -4.67
C PHE A 285 5.93 -8.36 -5.15
N VAL A 286 6.39 -8.73 -6.35
CA VAL A 286 7.50 -8.10 -7.03
C VAL A 286 7.29 -8.18 -8.54
N THR A 287 7.51 -7.07 -9.22
CA THR A 287 7.54 -6.97 -10.68
C THR A 287 8.99 -7.06 -11.14
N ASN A 288 9.25 -7.92 -12.13
CA ASN A 288 10.59 -8.11 -12.65
C ASN A 288 11.14 -6.79 -13.19
N LYS A 289 12.39 -6.47 -12.85
CA LYS A 289 13.10 -5.26 -13.32
C LYS A 289 13.23 -5.15 -14.85
N GLU A 290 13.15 -6.29 -15.56
CA GLU A 290 13.15 -6.33 -17.03
C GLU A 290 11.74 -6.20 -17.64
N SER A 291 10.70 -6.06 -16.82
CA SER A 291 9.33 -5.82 -17.27
C SER A 291 9.24 -4.54 -18.10
N LYS A 292 8.31 -4.57 -19.09
CA LYS A 292 8.04 -3.41 -19.96
C LYS A 292 7.69 -2.18 -19.15
N VAL A 293 6.83 -2.29 -18.12
CA VAL A 293 6.39 -1.15 -17.30
C VAL A 293 7.53 -0.56 -16.49
N VAL A 294 8.42 -1.39 -15.94
CA VAL A 294 9.61 -0.91 -15.20
C VAL A 294 10.53 -0.13 -16.13
N LYS A 295 10.92 -0.72 -17.29
CA LYS A 295 11.82 -0.07 -18.25
C LYS A 295 11.23 1.20 -18.86
N ALA A 296 9.96 1.20 -19.18
CA ALA A 296 9.29 2.40 -19.68
C ALA A 296 9.29 3.52 -18.65
N MET A 297 8.98 3.20 -17.38
CA MET A 297 8.99 4.18 -16.29
C MET A 297 10.39 4.75 -16.03
N GLU A 298 11.42 3.88 -15.93
CA GLU A 298 12.82 4.31 -15.77
C GLU A 298 13.23 5.31 -16.88
N ASN A 299 12.90 4.98 -18.12
CA ASN A 299 13.21 5.82 -19.27
C ASN A 299 12.46 7.15 -19.21
N SER A 300 11.17 7.13 -18.85
CA SER A 300 10.35 8.35 -18.75
C SER A 300 10.86 9.28 -17.64
N ILE A 301 11.20 8.75 -16.48
CA ILE A 301 11.80 9.53 -15.39
C ILE A 301 13.13 10.16 -15.85
N LYS A 302 13.98 9.39 -16.51
CA LYS A 302 15.27 9.87 -16.98
C LYS A 302 15.14 10.95 -18.06
N GLU A 303 14.25 10.78 -19.02
CA GLU A 303 14.04 11.72 -20.12
C GLU A 303 13.38 13.02 -19.65
N VAL A 304 12.38 12.92 -18.76
CA VAL A 304 11.61 14.10 -18.30
C VAL A 304 12.31 14.83 -17.15
N LEU A 305 12.84 14.10 -16.18
CA LEU A 305 13.40 14.69 -14.95
C LEU A 305 14.94 14.72 -14.94
N GLY A 306 15.61 13.97 -15.82
CA GLY A 306 17.07 13.85 -15.83
C GLY A 306 17.62 13.02 -14.67
N VAL A 307 16.77 12.30 -13.93
CA VAL A 307 17.12 11.53 -12.73
C VAL A 307 17.27 10.05 -13.09
N THR A 308 18.26 9.38 -12.52
CA THR A 308 18.37 7.93 -12.56
C THR A 308 17.67 7.37 -11.32
N THR A 309 16.56 6.68 -11.55
CA THR A 309 15.74 6.12 -10.48
C THR A 309 16.31 4.81 -9.94
N LYS A 310 16.09 4.53 -8.66
CA LYS A 310 16.42 3.23 -8.03
C LYS A 310 15.15 2.40 -7.82
N HIS A 311 15.30 1.08 -7.83
CA HIS A 311 14.24 0.15 -7.46
C HIS A 311 14.17 0.00 -5.95
N SER A 312 12.99 0.03 -5.39
CA SER A 312 12.76 -0.13 -3.96
C SER A 312 11.56 -1.04 -3.69
N THR A 313 11.59 -1.73 -2.56
CA THR A 313 10.48 -2.52 -2.01
C THR A 313 10.18 -2.12 -0.57
N HIS A 314 10.80 -1.03 -0.11
CA HIS A 314 10.64 -0.50 1.25
C HIS A 314 9.32 0.26 1.43
N GLY A 315 8.90 0.40 2.70
CA GLY A 315 7.74 1.20 3.09
C GLY A 315 6.55 0.36 3.57
N GLY A 316 5.41 1.03 3.68
CA GLY A 316 4.13 0.44 4.03
C GLY A 316 3.59 -0.49 2.95
N THR A 317 2.33 -0.85 3.06
CA THR A 317 1.64 -1.56 1.99
C THR A 317 0.82 -0.57 1.16
N SER A 318 0.44 -0.94 -0.05
CA SER A 318 -0.43 -0.16 -0.93
C SER A 318 -1.31 -1.10 -1.74
N ASP A 319 -2.24 -0.56 -2.51
CA ASP A 319 -3.11 -1.35 -3.37
C ASP A 319 -2.38 -2.03 -4.53
N ALA A 320 -1.12 -1.67 -4.81
CA ALA A 320 -0.27 -2.41 -5.76
C ALA A 320 -0.16 -3.91 -5.43
N ARG A 321 -0.29 -4.30 -4.15
CA ARG A 321 -0.34 -5.72 -3.70
C ARG A 321 -1.44 -6.53 -4.37
N TYR A 322 -2.58 -5.91 -4.63
CA TYR A 322 -3.71 -6.60 -5.24
C TYR A 322 -3.45 -6.86 -6.73
N PHE A 323 -2.84 -5.93 -7.45
CA PHE A 323 -2.44 -6.15 -8.84
C PHE A 323 -1.48 -7.34 -8.96
N GLY A 324 -0.47 -7.42 -8.10
CA GLY A 324 0.43 -8.57 -8.04
C GLY A 324 -0.29 -9.90 -7.78
N ALA A 325 -1.31 -9.91 -6.93
CA ALA A 325 -2.12 -11.12 -6.66
C ALA A 325 -2.91 -11.62 -7.88
N PHE A 326 -3.21 -10.73 -8.85
CA PHE A 326 -3.85 -11.06 -10.14
C PHE A 326 -2.83 -11.25 -11.27
N SER A 327 -1.54 -11.38 -10.96
CA SER A 327 -0.45 -11.51 -11.94
C SER A 327 -0.34 -10.33 -12.91
N ILE A 328 -0.75 -9.15 -12.48
CA ILE A 328 -0.57 -7.90 -13.21
C ILE A 328 0.81 -7.35 -12.84
N GLU A 329 1.62 -6.98 -13.84
CA GLU A 329 2.91 -6.34 -13.61
C GLU A 329 2.69 -4.91 -13.11
N ALA A 330 2.85 -4.70 -11.80
CA ALA A 330 2.57 -3.43 -11.14
C ALA A 330 3.83 -2.76 -10.59
N ILE A 331 3.89 -1.44 -10.71
CA ILE A 331 4.91 -0.58 -10.08
C ILE A 331 4.22 0.59 -9.39
N GLU A 332 4.96 1.27 -8.51
CA GLU A 332 4.49 2.52 -7.91
C GLU A 332 5.46 3.64 -8.23
N PHE A 333 4.89 4.81 -8.56
CA PHE A 333 5.66 6.03 -8.77
C PHE A 333 4.80 7.27 -8.52
N GLY A 334 5.30 8.17 -7.66
CA GLY A 334 4.66 9.45 -7.34
C GLY A 334 5.64 10.46 -6.76
N VAL A 335 5.11 11.45 -6.07
CA VAL A 335 5.88 12.56 -5.48
C VAL A 335 6.78 12.11 -4.32
N ILE A 336 7.53 13.04 -3.72
CA ILE A 336 8.35 12.80 -2.53
C ILE A 336 7.43 12.45 -1.34
N ASN A 337 7.89 11.49 -0.52
CA ASN A 337 7.18 10.93 0.62
C ASN A 337 7.81 11.44 1.93
N ASP A 338 7.62 12.69 2.28
CA ASP A 338 8.19 13.29 3.50
C ASP A 338 7.15 13.74 4.53
N THR A 339 5.89 13.93 4.10
CA THR A 339 4.83 14.48 4.97
C THR A 339 3.51 13.72 4.93
N ILE A 340 3.48 12.49 4.38
CA ILE A 340 2.26 11.68 4.35
C ILE A 340 1.67 11.49 5.75
N HIS A 341 0.33 11.52 5.86
CA HIS A 341 -0.44 11.37 7.10
C HIS A 341 -0.13 12.40 8.19
N SER A 342 0.82 13.33 7.96
CA SER A 342 1.18 14.37 8.92
C SER A 342 0.22 15.56 8.86
N VAL A 343 0.20 16.32 9.93
CA VAL A 343 -0.37 17.68 9.90
C VAL A 343 0.55 18.54 9.04
N GLY A 344 -0.04 19.31 8.11
CA GLY A 344 0.74 20.09 7.15
C GLY A 344 1.29 19.27 5.98
N GLU A 345 0.64 18.14 5.65
CA GLU A 345 0.92 17.36 4.44
C GLU A 345 0.92 18.30 3.21
N ARG A 346 1.95 18.16 2.35
CA ARG A 346 2.16 19.09 1.24
C ARG A 346 2.96 18.47 0.12
N THR A 347 2.79 19.03 -1.08
CA THR A 347 3.68 18.78 -2.23
C THR A 347 3.91 20.07 -3.00
N THR A 348 4.74 20.07 -4.02
CA THR A 348 5.05 21.26 -4.82
C THR A 348 4.34 21.21 -6.18
N VAL A 349 4.01 22.39 -6.71
CA VAL A 349 3.52 22.54 -8.10
C VAL A 349 4.48 21.86 -9.08
N LYS A 350 5.79 22.03 -8.87
CA LYS A 350 6.83 21.46 -9.73
C LYS A 350 6.78 19.92 -9.76
N GLU A 351 6.54 19.28 -8.62
CA GLU A 351 6.42 17.81 -8.55
C GLU A 351 5.18 17.32 -9.30
N VAL A 352 4.02 17.97 -9.09
CA VAL A 352 2.78 17.58 -9.77
C VAL A 352 2.87 17.76 -11.29
N GLU A 353 3.44 18.89 -11.75
CA GLU A 353 3.69 19.11 -13.18
C GLU A 353 4.71 18.13 -13.76
N GLY A 354 5.77 17.82 -12.99
CA GLY A 354 6.78 16.85 -13.38
C GLY A 354 6.20 15.42 -13.48
N LEU A 355 5.41 15.02 -12.50
CA LEU A 355 4.74 13.71 -12.47
C LEU A 355 3.79 13.54 -13.65
N THR A 356 3.03 14.60 -13.97
CA THR A 356 2.15 14.62 -15.14
C THR A 356 2.93 14.36 -16.43
N LYS A 357 4.05 15.07 -16.62
CA LYS A 357 4.89 14.89 -17.81
C LYS A 357 5.52 13.50 -17.91
N VAL A 358 5.90 12.91 -16.75
CA VAL A 358 6.40 11.52 -16.72
C VAL A 358 5.32 10.55 -17.14
N PHE A 359 4.07 10.72 -16.70
CA PHE A 359 2.97 9.85 -17.11
C PHE A 359 2.55 10.06 -18.58
N GLU A 360 2.57 11.29 -19.09
CA GLU A 360 2.35 11.57 -20.52
C GLU A 360 3.42 10.88 -21.38
N ASP A 361 4.68 10.97 -21.01
CA ASP A 361 5.79 10.32 -21.71
C ASP A 361 5.71 8.79 -21.59
N LEU A 362 5.35 8.25 -20.44
CA LEU A 362 5.13 6.82 -20.22
C LEU A 362 4.03 6.27 -21.15
N ILE A 363 2.90 6.96 -21.26
CA ILE A 363 1.81 6.58 -22.17
C ILE A 363 2.32 6.49 -23.61
N GLY A 364 3.20 7.41 -24.02
CA GLY A 364 3.80 7.42 -25.35
C GLY A 364 4.80 6.28 -25.63
N LYS A 365 5.26 5.57 -24.59
CA LYS A 365 6.21 4.44 -24.67
C LYS A 365 5.51 3.07 -24.72
N PHE A 366 4.23 3.03 -24.50
CA PHE A 366 3.39 1.85 -24.62
C PHE A 366 2.69 1.79 -25.96
#